data_b12dab6517e3bbdc21b0a272394300b0
#
_entry.id   b12dab6517e3bbdc21b0a272394300b0
#
_cell.length_a   1.000
_cell.length_b   1.000
_cell.length_c   1.000
_cell.angle_alpha   90.00
_cell.angle_beta   90.00
_cell.angle_gamma   90.00
#
_symmetry.space_group_name_H-M   'P 1'
#
loop_
_entity.id
_entity.type
_entity.pdbx_description
1 polymer ?
#
loop_
_entity_poly.entity_id
_entity_poly.type
_entity_poly.pdbx_seq_one_letter_code
_entity_poly.pdbx_strand_id
1 'polypeptide(L)'
;MYEEVQVLTHSSIRIAGNQIIYFDPFHVEEETHDADIICVTHEHFDHYSLEDLAKVKNAATILVCPKSMKDSLSNSGVSEEFTELVAPGDELEINGVRIQAVPAYNIGKQFHPQQNQWVGYLVTMNEVTYYIAGDTDINEDVKKIQCDVAMVPVGGTYTMTAEEAAELAEMIHPKAAVPTHYGSVAGKAEDGQIFADMLKDKINVILKM
;
A
#
# COMPACT_ATOMS: atom_id res chain seq x y z
N MET A 1 16.23 3.28 10.78
CA MET A 1 15.87 4.12 9.61
C MET A 1 14.44 3.76 9.24
N TYR A 2 13.58 4.75 9.03
CA TYR A 2 12.13 4.58 8.76
C TYR A 2 11.39 3.82 9.87
N GLU A 3 11.63 4.21 11.12
CA GLU A 3 10.97 3.64 12.31
C GLU A 3 9.48 3.99 12.36
N GLU A 4 9.10 5.09 11.70
CA GLU A 4 7.72 5.54 11.51
C GLU A 4 6.88 4.57 10.66
N VAL A 5 7.50 3.71 9.84
CA VAL A 5 6.83 2.70 9.02
C VAL A 5 6.64 1.42 9.81
N GLN A 6 5.42 0.95 9.89
CA GLN A 6 5.04 -0.34 10.49
C GLN A 6 4.28 -1.16 9.45
N VAL A 7 4.63 -2.42 9.26
CA VAL A 7 3.79 -3.41 8.57
C VAL A 7 3.09 -4.19 9.67
N LEU A 8 1.78 -4.02 9.79
CA LEU A 8 0.97 -4.65 10.84
C LEU A 8 0.77 -6.13 10.53
N THR A 9 0.39 -6.40 9.29
CA THR A 9 0.30 -7.73 8.71
C THR A 9 0.08 -7.61 7.21
N HIS A 10 0.49 -8.58 6.41
CA HIS A 10 0.20 -8.68 4.98
C HIS A 10 0.52 -7.38 4.21
N SER A 11 -0.51 -6.65 3.74
CA SER A 11 -0.38 -5.32 3.11
C SER A 11 -0.86 -4.18 4.01
N SER A 12 -1.19 -4.48 5.26
CA SER A 12 -1.64 -3.47 6.23
C SER A 12 -0.44 -2.70 6.76
N ILE A 13 -0.36 -1.42 6.39
CA ILE A 13 0.77 -0.55 6.69
C ILE A 13 0.30 0.65 7.49
N ARG A 14 1.06 1.03 8.51
CA ARG A 14 0.88 2.28 9.25
C ARG A 14 2.14 3.13 9.13
N ILE A 15 1.98 4.40 8.75
CA ILE A 15 3.06 5.39 8.73
C ILE A 15 2.69 6.51 9.72
N ALA A 16 3.53 6.69 10.75
CA ALA A 16 3.30 7.67 11.82
C ALA A 16 4.29 8.84 11.70
N GLY A 17 3.88 9.92 11.04
CA GLY A 17 4.62 11.16 10.91
C GLY A 17 3.90 12.34 11.57
N ASN A 18 3.81 13.48 10.87
CA ASN A 18 2.95 14.60 11.26
C ASN A 18 1.46 14.31 11.05
N GLN A 19 1.13 13.29 10.28
CA GLN A 19 -0.15 12.63 10.17
C GLN A 19 0.04 11.14 10.36
N ILE A 20 -0.98 10.44 10.86
CA ILE A 20 -1.02 8.99 10.97
C ILE A 20 -1.82 8.44 9.79
N ILE A 21 -1.14 7.69 8.92
CA ILE A 21 -1.74 7.15 7.71
C ILE A 21 -1.75 5.63 7.77
N TYR A 22 -2.91 5.05 7.55
CA TYR A 22 -3.06 3.61 7.35
C TYR A 22 -3.29 3.29 5.88
N PHE A 23 -2.71 2.20 5.43
CA PHE A 23 -2.96 1.62 4.11
C PHE A 23 -3.49 0.21 4.30
N ASP A 24 -4.59 -0.10 3.63
CA ASP A 24 -5.23 -1.42 3.61
C ASP A 24 -5.31 -2.06 5.01
N PRO A 25 -5.97 -1.43 6.01
CA PRO A 25 -6.04 -1.98 7.37
C PRO A 25 -6.72 -3.34 7.36
N PHE A 26 -5.95 -4.37 7.79
CA PHE A 26 -6.34 -5.76 7.79
C PHE A 26 -5.67 -6.51 8.95
N HIS A 27 -6.44 -7.33 9.69
CA HIS A 27 -5.99 -8.03 10.90
C HIS A 27 -5.27 -7.11 11.91
N VAL A 28 -5.81 -5.92 12.10
CA VAL A 28 -5.31 -4.97 13.10
C VAL A 28 -5.66 -5.50 14.50
N GLU A 29 -4.64 -5.68 15.34
CA GLU A 29 -4.83 -6.24 16.69
C GLU A 29 -5.43 -5.24 17.67
N GLU A 30 -4.98 -3.97 17.60
CA GLU A 30 -5.34 -2.94 18.56
C GLU A 30 -6.37 -1.96 17.99
N GLU A 31 -7.35 -1.54 18.78
CA GLU A 31 -8.26 -0.46 18.47
C GLU A 31 -7.58 0.88 18.83
N THR A 32 -7.00 1.55 17.84
CA THR A 32 -6.22 2.78 18.06
C THR A 32 -7.05 4.04 17.87
N HIS A 33 -8.00 4.05 16.94
CA HIS A 33 -8.80 5.20 16.53
C HIS A 33 -7.96 6.46 16.28
N ASP A 34 -6.73 6.30 15.77
CA ASP A 34 -5.76 7.37 15.60
C ASP A 34 -5.48 7.74 14.13
N ALA A 35 -6.15 7.10 13.17
CA ALA A 35 -5.94 7.39 11.77
C ALA A 35 -6.40 8.81 11.40
N ASP A 36 -5.50 9.63 10.87
CA ASP A 36 -5.85 10.89 10.21
C ASP A 36 -6.32 10.61 8.78
N ILE A 37 -5.64 9.68 8.08
CA ILE A 37 -5.93 9.28 6.71
C ILE A 37 -5.91 7.76 6.63
N ILE A 38 -6.87 7.17 5.90
CA ILE A 38 -6.85 5.77 5.51
C ILE A 38 -6.87 5.72 4.00
N CYS A 39 -5.87 5.06 3.40
CA CYS A 39 -5.80 4.80 1.97
C CYS A 39 -6.11 3.33 1.70
N VAL A 40 -7.11 3.05 0.85
CA VAL A 40 -7.44 1.69 0.41
C VAL A 40 -7.05 1.54 -1.04
N THR A 41 -6.29 0.50 -1.37
CA THR A 41 -5.77 0.27 -2.72
C THR A 41 -6.83 -0.35 -3.63
N HIS A 42 -7.62 -1.28 -3.12
CA HIS A 42 -8.70 -1.97 -3.84
C HIS A 42 -9.64 -2.72 -2.89
N GLU A 43 -10.70 -3.33 -3.44
CA GLU A 43 -11.83 -3.87 -2.67
C GLU A 43 -11.68 -5.35 -2.24
N HIS A 44 -10.55 -6.02 -2.44
CA HIS A 44 -10.37 -7.37 -1.93
C HIS A 44 -10.38 -7.39 -0.41
N PHE A 45 -10.85 -8.51 0.17
CA PHE A 45 -11.12 -8.64 1.61
C PHE A 45 -9.90 -8.43 2.51
N ASP A 46 -8.71 -8.68 1.98
CA ASP A 46 -7.41 -8.54 2.64
C ASP A 46 -6.79 -7.13 2.52
N HIS A 47 -7.50 -6.21 1.82
CA HIS A 47 -7.16 -4.79 1.67
C HIS A 47 -8.29 -3.88 2.15
N TYR A 48 -9.54 -4.35 2.13
CA TYR A 48 -10.70 -3.59 2.56
C TYR A 48 -11.51 -4.37 3.60
N SER A 49 -11.07 -4.33 4.85
CA SER A 49 -11.73 -4.92 6.02
C SER A 49 -12.51 -3.84 6.77
N LEU A 50 -13.84 -3.93 6.76
CA LEU A 50 -14.71 -3.00 7.50
C LEU A 50 -14.48 -3.06 9.01
N GLU A 51 -14.17 -4.25 9.54
CA GLU A 51 -13.85 -4.46 10.95
C GLU A 51 -12.58 -3.72 11.34
N ASP A 52 -11.51 -3.87 10.57
CA ASP A 52 -10.21 -3.27 10.88
C ASP A 52 -10.20 -1.76 10.60
N LEU A 53 -10.94 -1.33 9.57
CA LEU A 53 -11.16 0.08 9.31
C LEU A 53 -11.85 0.76 10.51
N ALA A 54 -12.83 0.08 11.13
CA ALA A 54 -13.50 0.59 12.33
C ALA A 54 -12.57 0.72 13.54
N LYS A 55 -11.56 -0.16 13.69
CA LYS A 55 -10.57 -0.12 14.78
C LYS A 55 -9.62 1.07 14.70
N VAL A 56 -9.30 1.52 13.49
CA VAL A 56 -8.27 2.56 13.31
C VAL A 56 -8.86 3.95 13.08
N LYS A 57 -10.07 4.06 12.48
CA LYS A 57 -10.69 5.35 12.16
C LYS A 57 -11.23 6.07 13.40
N ASN A 58 -11.27 7.39 13.33
CA ASN A 58 -11.99 8.29 14.24
C ASN A 58 -13.01 9.14 13.47
N ALA A 59 -13.63 10.13 14.12
CA ALA A 59 -14.68 10.95 13.51
C ALA A 59 -14.15 11.93 12.43
N ALA A 60 -12.85 12.20 12.41
CA ALA A 60 -12.22 13.16 11.48
C ALA A 60 -11.38 12.47 10.41
N THR A 61 -11.31 11.14 10.42
CA THR A 61 -10.50 10.35 9.47
C THR A 61 -10.97 10.57 8.04
N ILE A 62 -10.04 10.88 7.14
CA ILE A 62 -10.30 10.98 5.70
C ILE A 62 -9.98 9.62 5.06
N LEU A 63 -10.95 9.07 4.34
CA LEU A 63 -10.81 7.84 3.57
C LEU A 63 -10.49 8.16 2.11
N VAL A 64 -9.38 7.64 1.60
CA VAL A 64 -8.98 7.75 0.19
C VAL A 64 -9.06 6.38 -0.45
N CYS A 65 -9.80 6.24 -1.54
CA CYS A 65 -9.96 4.95 -2.22
C CYS A 65 -10.29 5.11 -3.71
N PRO A 66 -10.11 4.05 -4.53
CA PRO A 66 -10.46 4.09 -5.95
C PRO A 66 -11.93 4.44 -6.20
N LYS A 67 -12.18 5.21 -7.27
CA LYS A 67 -13.55 5.54 -7.73
C LYS A 67 -14.38 4.28 -8.01
N SER A 68 -13.73 3.19 -8.43
CA SER A 68 -14.38 1.89 -8.67
C SER A 68 -14.98 1.27 -7.41
N MET A 69 -14.52 1.65 -6.22
CA MET A 69 -15.03 1.17 -4.94
C MET A 69 -16.26 1.92 -4.41
N LYS A 70 -16.75 2.95 -5.12
CA LYS A 70 -17.83 3.82 -4.62
C LYS A 70 -19.02 3.06 -4.04
N ASP A 71 -19.46 2.00 -4.72
CA ASP A 71 -20.62 1.22 -4.30
C ASP A 71 -20.33 0.34 -3.07
N SER A 72 -19.07 -0.04 -2.85
CA SER A 72 -18.62 -0.85 -1.70
C SER A 72 -18.48 -0.04 -0.40
N LEU A 73 -18.50 1.30 -0.48
CA LEU A 73 -18.23 2.17 0.67
C LEU A 73 -19.43 2.39 1.60
N SER A 74 -20.63 1.99 1.23
CA SER A 74 -21.86 2.25 1.98
C SER A 74 -21.82 1.82 3.45
N ASN A 75 -20.96 0.85 3.79
CA ASN A 75 -20.78 0.33 5.14
C ASN A 75 -19.43 0.70 5.78
N SER A 76 -18.63 1.57 5.17
CA SER A 76 -17.31 1.98 5.68
C SER A 76 -17.40 2.68 7.05
N GLY A 77 -18.55 3.27 7.34
CA GLY A 77 -18.74 4.12 8.51
C GLY A 77 -17.96 5.44 8.43
N VAL A 78 -17.48 5.81 7.25
CA VAL A 78 -16.93 7.14 6.92
C VAL A 78 -17.98 7.85 6.06
N SER A 79 -18.29 9.10 6.37
CA SER A 79 -19.27 9.85 5.58
C SER A 79 -18.69 10.29 4.23
N GLU A 80 -19.56 10.58 3.25
CA GLU A 80 -19.13 11.02 1.92
C GLU A 80 -18.27 12.30 1.98
N GLU A 81 -18.52 13.18 2.93
CA GLU A 81 -17.75 14.44 3.12
C GLU A 81 -16.30 14.21 3.57
N PHE A 82 -16.00 13.06 4.15
CA PHE A 82 -14.65 12.60 4.54
C PHE A 82 -14.10 11.51 3.63
N THR A 83 -14.67 11.35 2.43
CA THR A 83 -14.27 10.32 1.47
C THR A 83 -13.78 10.96 0.17
N GLU A 84 -12.52 10.71 -0.17
CA GLU A 84 -11.90 11.14 -1.42
C GLU A 84 -11.80 9.95 -2.39
N LEU A 85 -12.46 10.06 -3.52
CA LEU A 85 -12.46 9.06 -4.58
C LEU A 85 -11.42 9.41 -5.65
N VAL A 86 -10.45 8.52 -5.86
CA VAL A 86 -9.35 8.73 -6.80
C VAL A 86 -9.39 7.77 -7.98
N ALA A 87 -8.87 8.20 -9.11
CA ALA A 87 -8.53 7.36 -10.26
C ALA A 87 -7.01 7.32 -10.44
N PRO A 88 -6.45 6.33 -11.15
CA PRO A 88 -5.04 6.33 -11.50
C PRO A 88 -4.60 7.66 -12.14
N GLY A 89 -3.58 8.31 -11.59
CA GLY A 89 -3.06 9.60 -12.01
C GLY A 89 -3.61 10.81 -11.24
N ASP A 90 -4.66 10.64 -10.43
CA ASP A 90 -5.17 11.72 -9.59
C ASP A 90 -4.16 12.06 -8.46
N GLU A 91 -4.07 13.35 -8.15
CA GLU A 91 -3.25 13.88 -7.05
C GLU A 91 -4.12 14.71 -6.11
N LEU A 92 -3.87 14.59 -4.81
CA LEU A 92 -4.55 15.38 -3.78
C LEU A 92 -3.58 15.74 -2.65
N GLU A 93 -3.95 16.76 -1.88
CA GLU A 93 -3.22 17.16 -0.68
C GLU A 93 -4.20 17.20 0.49
N ILE A 94 -3.90 16.42 1.53
CA ILE A 94 -4.70 16.30 2.75
C ILE A 94 -3.81 16.63 3.94
N ASN A 95 -4.13 17.68 4.67
CA ASN A 95 -3.41 18.09 5.89
C ASN A 95 -1.88 18.20 5.71
N GLY A 96 -1.43 18.69 4.54
CA GLY A 96 -0.02 18.83 4.20
C GLY A 96 0.67 17.52 3.75
N VAL A 97 -0.10 16.45 3.55
CA VAL A 97 0.35 15.21 2.93
C VAL A 97 -0.05 15.22 1.46
N ARG A 98 0.91 15.06 0.55
CA ARG A 98 0.63 14.87 -0.88
C ARG A 98 0.43 13.39 -1.16
N ILE A 99 -0.68 13.07 -1.82
CA ILE A 99 -1.05 11.70 -2.18
C ILE A 99 -1.29 11.66 -3.69
N GLN A 100 -0.60 10.77 -4.39
CA GLN A 100 -0.82 10.48 -5.80
C GLN A 100 -1.27 9.03 -5.96
N ALA A 101 -2.40 8.81 -6.62
CA ALA A 101 -2.88 7.49 -7.00
C ALA A 101 -2.12 7.00 -8.25
N VAL A 102 -1.47 5.85 -8.18
CA VAL A 102 -0.74 5.24 -9.29
C VAL A 102 -1.41 3.95 -9.72
N PRO A 103 -1.42 3.59 -11.02
CA PRO A 103 -2.06 2.35 -11.46
C PRO A 103 -1.45 1.11 -10.78
N ALA A 104 -2.30 0.21 -10.28
CA ALA A 104 -1.91 -1.09 -9.78
C ALA A 104 -2.69 -2.18 -10.51
N TYR A 105 -1.99 -3.07 -11.23
CA TYR A 105 -2.62 -4.14 -12.01
C TYR A 105 -1.66 -5.26 -12.36
N ASN A 106 -2.22 -6.43 -12.65
CA ASN A 106 -1.48 -7.60 -13.09
C ASN A 106 -1.25 -7.62 -14.60
N ILE A 107 -0.17 -8.31 -15.00
CA ILE A 107 0.13 -8.67 -16.38
C ILE A 107 -0.05 -10.18 -16.56
N GLY A 108 -1.04 -10.57 -17.36
CA GLY A 108 -1.30 -11.98 -17.66
C GLY A 108 -1.94 -12.80 -16.53
N LYS A 109 -2.29 -12.18 -15.41
CA LYS A 109 -3.06 -12.78 -14.30
C LYS A 109 -4.50 -12.23 -14.30
N GLN A 110 -5.45 -12.96 -13.70
CA GLN A 110 -6.87 -12.59 -13.71
C GLN A 110 -7.30 -11.77 -12.48
N PHE A 111 -6.45 -11.69 -11.45
CA PHE A 111 -6.86 -11.20 -10.13
C PHE A 111 -6.99 -9.68 -10.06
N HIS A 112 -6.10 -8.93 -10.72
CA HIS A 112 -6.05 -7.47 -10.66
C HIS A 112 -6.01 -6.89 -12.08
N PRO A 113 -7.13 -6.98 -12.83
CA PRO A 113 -7.17 -6.50 -14.20
C PRO A 113 -7.13 -4.97 -14.25
N GLN A 114 -6.40 -4.40 -15.21
CA GLN A 114 -6.20 -2.95 -15.37
C GLN A 114 -7.53 -2.17 -15.48
N GLN A 115 -8.57 -2.79 -16.06
CA GLN A 115 -9.89 -2.16 -16.20
C GLN A 115 -10.59 -1.84 -14.86
N ASN A 116 -10.17 -2.45 -13.75
CA ASN A 116 -10.72 -2.14 -12.42
C ASN A 116 -10.25 -0.78 -11.90
N GLN A 117 -9.20 -0.20 -12.52
CA GLN A 117 -8.63 1.09 -12.14
C GLN A 117 -8.25 1.16 -10.65
N TRP A 118 -7.80 0.07 -10.10
CA TRP A 118 -7.25 -0.02 -8.76
C TRP A 118 -5.89 0.67 -8.68
N VAL A 119 -5.48 1.08 -7.50
CA VAL A 119 -4.33 1.95 -7.32
C VAL A 119 -3.37 1.46 -6.24
N GLY A 120 -2.11 1.79 -6.43
CA GLY A 120 -1.18 2.02 -5.35
C GLY A 120 -1.10 3.52 -5.05
N TYR A 121 -0.27 3.90 -4.09
CA TYR A 121 -0.13 5.29 -3.68
C TYR A 121 1.33 5.73 -3.61
N LEU A 122 1.61 6.92 -4.11
CA LEU A 122 2.80 7.69 -3.73
C LEU A 122 2.37 8.72 -2.70
N VAL A 123 2.94 8.64 -1.51
CA VAL A 123 2.63 9.56 -0.41
C VAL A 123 3.88 10.30 0.00
N THR A 124 3.84 11.64 -0.10
CA THR A 124 4.94 12.49 0.37
C THR A 124 4.55 13.17 1.66
N MET A 125 5.31 12.89 2.72
CA MET A 125 5.14 13.42 4.06
C MET A 125 6.52 13.67 4.68
N ASN A 126 6.74 14.83 5.30
CA ASN A 126 8.01 15.21 5.91
C ASN A 126 9.23 15.06 4.97
N GLU A 127 9.07 15.46 3.70
CA GLU A 127 10.10 15.37 2.64
C GLU A 127 10.50 13.93 2.26
N VAL A 128 9.80 12.91 2.74
CA VAL A 128 9.98 11.51 2.37
C VAL A 128 8.82 11.07 1.48
N THR A 129 9.12 10.44 0.36
CA THR A 129 8.14 9.86 -0.54
C THR A 129 8.10 8.34 -0.37
N TYR A 130 6.95 7.84 0.03
CA TYR A 130 6.64 6.42 0.21
C TYR A 130 5.83 5.93 -0.98
N TYR A 131 6.20 4.80 -1.54
CA TYR A 131 5.41 4.07 -2.53
C TYR A 131 4.79 2.84 -1.88
N ILE A 132 3.47 2.80 -1.84
CA ILE A 132 2.66 1.65 -1.43
C ILE A 132 2.07 1.05 -2.69
N ALA A 133 2.61 -0.08 -3.13
CA ALA A 133 2.32 -0.62 -4.45
C ALA A 133 0.88 -1.12 -4.61
N GLY A 134 0.24 -1.58 -3.52
CA GLY A 134 -0.96 -2.39 -3.61
C GLY A 134 -0.66 -3.71 -4.32
N ASP A 135 -1.68 -4.35 -4.86
CA ASP A 135 -1.53 -5.60 -5.60
C ASP A 135 -1.26 -5.34 -7.08
N THR A 136 -0.03 -5.57 -7.49
CA THR A 136 0.43 -5.28 -8.85
C THR A 136 1.53 -6.25 -9.30
N ASP A 137 1.69 -6.36 -10.62
CA ASP A 137 2.90 -6.90 -11.25
C ASP A 137 3.78 -5.75 -11.76
N ILE A 138 4.99 -6.08 -12.25
CA ILE A 138 5.82 -5.12 -12.98
C ILE A 138 5.08 -4.73 -14.27
N ASN A 139 4.77 -3.45 -14.39
CA ASN A 139 4.12 -2.87 -15.56
C ASN A 139 4.77 -1.53 -15.93
N GLU A 140 4.40 -0.94 -17.06
CA GLU A 140 5.03 0.28 -17.59
C GLU A 140 4.80 1.53 -16.72
N ASP A 141 3.84 1.50 -15.81
CA ASP A 141 3.56 2.61 -14.91
C ASP A 141 4.43 2.51 -13.65
N VAL A 142 4.49 1.33 -13.01
CA VAL A 142 5.29 1.15 -11.79
C VAL A 142 6.79 1.28 -12.01
N LYS A 143 7.31 1.00 -13.23
CA LYS A 143 8.70 1.22 -13.59
C LYS A 143 9.14 2.70 -13.57
N LYS A 144 8.20 3.63 -13.59
CA LYS A 144 8.46 5.08 -13.60
C LYS A 144 8.42 5.71 -12.21
N ILE A 145 8.10 4.92 -11.19
CA ILE A 145 7.98 5.38 -9.82
C ILE A 145 9.30 5.95 -9.31
N GLN A 146 9.21 7.08 -8.63
CA GLN A 146 10.34 7.69 -7.91
C GLN A 146 9.92 7.86 -6.45
N CYS A 147 10.62 7.19 -5.55
CA CYS A 147 10.31 7.22 -4.12
C CYS A 147 11.56 7.02 -3.27
N ASP A 148 11.46 7.37 -2.00
CA ASP A 148 12.51 7.10 -1.01
C ASP A 148 12.35 5.70 -0.41
N VAL A 149 11.11 5.27 -0.18
CA VAL A 149 10.78 3.96 0.40
C VAL A 149 9.74 3.28 -0.48
N ALA A 150 10.05 2.07 -0.96
CA ALA A 150 9.13 1.25 -1.73
C ALA A 150 8.60 0.09 -0.88
N MET A 151 7.29 -0.01 -0.73
CA MET A 151 6.59 -1.12 -0.09
C MET A 151 5.92 -1.93 -1.19
N VAL A 152 6.46 -3.13 -1.45
CA VAL A 152 6.10 -3.92 -2.64
C VAL A 152 5.68 -5.34 -2.26
N PRO A 153 4.65 -5.89 -2.91
CA PRO A 153 4.19 -7.25 -2.65
C PRO A 153 5.19 -8.28 -3.18
N VAL A 154 5.44 -9.35 -2.41
CA VAL A 154 6.39 -10.41 -2.75
C VAL A 154 5.78 -11.81 -2.71
N GLY A 155 4.46 -11.94 -2.52
CA GLY A 155 3.78 -13.21 -2.28
C GLY A 155 3.53 -14.10 -3.50
N GLY A 156 3.80 -13.64 -4.71
CA GLY A 156 3.85 -14.43 -5.95
C GLY A 156 2.50 -14.69 -6.63
N THR A 157 1.61 -15.48 -6.07
CA THR A 157 0.42 -16.00 -6.78
C THR A 157 -0.48 -14.91 -7.37
N TYR A 158 -0.76 -13.88 -6.61
CA TYR A 158 -1.67 -12.78 -6.97
C TYR A 158 -0.92 -11.53 -7.41
N THR A 159 0.34 -11.43 -7.04
CA THR A 159 1.21 -10.28 -7.21
C THR A 159 2.59 -10.71 -7.72
N MET A 160 3.59 -9.86 -7.63
CA MET A 160 4.99 -10.19 -7.94
C MET A 160 5.51 -11.29 -7.02
N THR A 161 6.37 -12.15 -7.54
CA THR A 161 7.24 -13.01 -6.72
C THR A 161 8.31 -12.16 -6.04
N ALA A 162 9.03 -12.73 -5.07
CA ALA A 162 10.15 -12.04 -4.41
C ALA A 162 11.22 -11.59 -5.41
N GLU A 163 11.48 -12.43 -6.44
CA GLU A 163 12.42 -12.13 -7.52
C GLU A 163 11.95 -10.97 -8.41
N GLU A 164 10.68 -11.00 -8.84
CA GLU A 164 10.08 -9.94 -9.64
C GLU A 164 10.05 -8.61 -8.86
N ALA A 165 9.68 -8.65 -7.58
CA ALA A 165 9.68 -7.46 -6.73
C ALA A 165 11.10 -6.89 -6.53
N ALA A 166 12.13 -7.74 -6.41
CA ALA A 166 13.51 -7.31 -6.36
C ALA A 166 13.95 -6.65 -7.68
N GLU A 167 13.54 -7.21 -8.84
CA GLU A 167 13.78 -6.61 -10.15
C GLU A 167 13.13 -5.21 -10.23
N LEU A 168 11.88 -5.06 -9.79
CA LEU A 168 11.22 -3.75 -9.74
C LEU A 168 11.99 -2.77 -8.84
N ALA A 169 12.39 -3.20 -7.64
CA ALA A 169 13.16 -2.34 -6.73
C ALA A 169 14.49 -1.89 -7.36
N GLU A 170 15.18 -2.78 -8.08
CA GLU A 170 16.38 -2.40 -8.84
C GLU A 170 16.11 -1.41 -9.99
N MET A 171 14.91 -1.44 -10.60
CA MET A 171 14.53 -0.48 -11.64
C MET A 171 14.23 0.91 -11.09
N ILE A 172 13.51 0.99 -9.97
CA ILE A 172 13.06 2.27 -9.40
C ILE A 172 14.03 2.89 -8.39
N HIS A 173 15.06 2.14 -7.96
CA HIS A 173 16.15 2.57 -7.09
C HIS A 173 15.73 3.36 -5.83
N PRO A 174 14.83 2.84 -4.97
CA PRO A 174 14.48 3.51 -3.73
C PRO A 174 15.66 3.49 -2.74
N LYS A 175 15.67 4.39 -1.77
CA LYS A 175 16.66 4.36 -0.67
C LYS A 175 16.47 3.17 0.26
N ALA A 176 15.21 2.71 0.39
CA ALA A 176 14.86 1.51 1.14
C ALA A 176 13.68 0.79 0.48
N ALA A 177 13.61 -0.54 0.67
CA ALA A 177 12.50 -1.36 0.24
C ALA A 177 11.96 -2.20 1.40
N VAL A 178 10.65 -2.37 1.45
CA VAL A 178 9.94 -3.15 2.48
C VAL A 178 9.06 -4.18 1.76
N PRO A 179 9.32 -5.48 1.90
CA PRO A 179 8.45 -6.50 1.34
C PRO A 179 7.13 -6.57 2.12
N THR A 180 6.02 -6.72 1.38
CA THR A 180 4.66 -6.86 1.91
C THR A 180 3.94 -8.02 1.23
N HIS A 181 2.70 -8.31 1.63
CA HIS A 181 1.82 -9.29 0.98
C HIS A 181 2.40 -10.71 0.93
N TYR A 182 2.98 -11.19 2.05
CA TYR A 182 3.53 -12.54 2.15
C TYR A 182 3.31 -13.12 3.56
N GLY A 183 3.51 -14.41 3.72
CA GLY A 183 3.54 -15.08 5.02
C GLY A 183 2.20 -15.22 5.75
N SER A 184 1.08 -14.82 5.14
CA SER A 184 -0.27 -14.93 5.72
C SER A 184 -1.29 -15.41 4.69
N VAL A 185 -2.08 -14.52 4.08
CA VAL A 185 -3.10 -14.84 3.06
C VAL A 185 -2.44 -15.39 1.79
N ALA A 186 -1.29 -14.86 1.42
CA ALA A 186 -0.51 -15.25 0.24
C ALA A 186 0.96 -15.36 0.58
N GLY A 187 1.73 -15.96 -0.33
CA GLY A 187 3.16 -16.13 -0.19
C GLY A 187 3.57 -17.04 0.97
N LYS A 188 4.87 -17.15 1.18
CA LYS A 188 5.48 -17.90 2.26
C LYS A 188 6.26 -16.98 3.19
N ALA A 189 6.49 -17.39 4.42
CA ALA A 189 7.25 -16.59 5.39
C ALA A 189 8.68 -16.27 4.93
N GLU A 190 9.29 -17.14 4.11
CA GLU A 190 10.62 -16.93 3.56
C GLU A 190 10.71 -15.92 2.42
N ASP A 191 9.60 -15.54 1.76
CA ASP A 191 9.62 -14.67 0.58
C ASP A 191 10.24 -13.29 0.88
N GLY A 192 9.99 -12.75 2.07
CA GLY A 192 10.64 -11.50 2.50
C GLY A 192 12.15 -11.62 2.60
N GLN A 193 12.67 -12.76 3.09
CA GLN A 193 14.11 -13.00 3.18
C GLN A 193 14.73 -13.22 1.79
N ILE A 194 14.03 -13.91 0.88
CA ILE A 194 14.48 -14.09 -0.52
C ILE A 194 14.63 -12.72 -1.18
N PHE A 195 13.62 -11.85 -1.03
CA PHE A 195 13.67 -10.48 -1.52
C PHE A 195 14.88 -9.70 -0.97
N ALA A 196 15.12 -9.79 0.34
CA ALA A 196 16.23 -9.13 1.00
C ALA A 196 17.61 -9.63 0.52
N ASP A 197 17.75 -10.95 0.33
CA ASP A 197 18.99 -11.56 -0.14
C ASP A 197 19.33 -11.15 -1.57
N MET A 198 18.34 -10.98 -2.44
CA MET A 198 18.54 -10.53 -3.84
C MET A 198 18.97 -9.07 -3.93
N LEU A 199 18.53 -8.23 -3.00
CA LEU A 199 18.86 -6.80 -2.96
C LEU A 199 20.06 -6.49 -2.06
N LYS A 200 20.68 -7.51 -1.47
CA LYS A 200 21.85 -7.34 -0.62
C LYS A 200 22.94 -6.53 -1.35
N ASP A 201 23.50 -5.56 -0.62
CA ASP A 201 24.52 -4.63 -1.10
C ASP A 201 24.06 -3.67 -2.24
N LYS A 202 22.78 -3.70 -2.62
CA LYS A 202 22.22 -2.83 -3.66
C LYS A 202 21.21 -1.83 -3.07
N ILE A 203 20.24 -2.29 -2.31
CA ILE A 203 19.18 -1.49 -1.72
C ILE A 203 19.01 -1.91 -0.27
N ASN A 204 18.78 -0.95 0.63
CA ASN A 204 18.51 -1.24 2.03
C ASN A 204 17.11 -1.88 2.17
N VAL A 205 17.06 -3.17 2.48
CA VAL A 205 15.78 -3.87 2.73
C VAL A 205 15.48 -3.87 4.22
N ILE A 206 14.25 -3.53 4.56
CA ILE A 206 13.76 -3.48 5.94
C ILE A 206 12.68 -4.53 6.10
N LEU A 207 12.99 -5.62 6.77
CA LEU A 207 12.01 -6.65 7.13
C LEU A 207 11.21 -6.17 8.34
N LYS A 208 9.87 -6.07 8.20
CA LYS A 208 8.94 -5.56 9.22
C LYS A 208 7.92 -6.61 9.68
N MET A 209 7.84 -7.74 8.97
CA MET A 209 7.01 -8.90 9.35
C MET A 209 7.85 -10.05 9.84
#